data_7b8c49c182bb3c35f12ab585247a9d6c
#
_entry.id   7b8c49c182bb3c35f12ab585247a9d6c
#
_cell.length_a   1.000
_cell.length_b   1.000
_cell.length_c   1.000
_cell.angle_alpha   90.00
_cell.angle_beta   90.00
_cell.angle_gamma   90.00
#
_symmetry.space_group_name_H-M   'P 1'
#
loop_
_entity.id
_entity.type
_entity.pdbx_description
1 polymer ?
#
loop_
_entity_poly.entity_id
_entity_poly.type
_entity_poly.pdbx_seq_one_letter_code
_entity_poly.pdbx_strand_id
1 'polypeptide(L)'
;MKTVIGIPAYNEGKNIASILLRLKNISEHIIVCDDGSSDLTSEIAEKLGAIVVTHTKNLGYGAAIKTIFLKAQEINADALVTFDADGQHRIEDIDKILVPIKNNKADIVIGSRFLNDKQKISKYRKIGIKTITELTKITS
;
A
#
# COMPACT_ATOMS: atom_id res chain seq x y z
N MET A 1 -17.51 -9.34 -0.33
CA MET A 1 -16.45 -8.60 -1.07
C MET A 1 -15.11 -9.03 -0.49
N LYS A 2 -14.31 -9.73 -1.29
CA LYS A 2 -12.95 -10.16 -0.93
C LYS A 2 -11.99 -8.99 -1.07
N THR A 3 -11.71 -8.32 0.05
CA THR A 3 -10.75 -7.24 0.10
C THR A 3 -9.36 -7.80 0.36
N VAL A 4 -8.39 -7.41 -0.46
CA VAL A 4 -6.98 -7.78 -0.33
C VAL A 4 -6.18 -6.52 0.02
N ILE A 5 -5.22 -6.65 0.94
CA ILE A 5 -4.27 -5.58 1.24
C ILE A 5 -2.93 -5.95 0.63
N GLY A 6 -2.38 -5.09 -0.22
CA GLY A 6 -1.10 -5.27 -0.88
C GLY A 6 -0.03 -4.34 -0.30
N ILE A 7 1.10 -4.91 0.09
CA ILE A 7 2.21 -4.21 0.74
C ILE A 7 3.46 -4.37 -0.11
N PRO A 8 3.94 -3.31 -0.79
CA PRO A 8 5.30 -3.32 -1.34
C PRO A 8 6.29 -3.13 -0.19
N ALA A 9 7.30 -3.97 -0.12
CA ALA A 9 8.30 -3.96 0.94
C ALA A 9 9.72 -4.10 0.38
N TYR A 10 10.65 -3.35 0.94
CA TYR A 10 12.08 -3.47 0.66
C TYR A 10 12.87 -3.13 1.93
N ASN A 11 13.51 -4.13 2.53
CA ASN A 11 14.25 -4.01 3.81
C ASN A 11 13.39 -3.44 4.95
N GLU A 12 12.18 -3.97 5.11
CA GLU A 12 11.20 -3.57 6.14
C GLU A 12 11.10 -4.57 7.29
N GLY A 13 12.11 -5.42 7.50
CA GLY A 13 12.12 -6.46 8.54
C GLY A 13 11.82 -5.95 9.95
N LYS A 14 12.13 -4.68 10.25
CA LYS A 14 11.84 -4.05 11.53
C LYS A 14 10.36 -3.65 11.71
N ASN A 15 9.67 -3.36 10.62
CA ASN A 15 8.32 -2.79 10.64
C ASN A 15 7.25 -3.78 10.22
N ILE A 16 7.57 -4.70 9.30
CA ILE A 16 6.61 -5.57 8.62
C ILE A 16 5.75 -6.39 9.60
N ALA A 17 6.34 -6.90 10.69
CA ALA A 17 5.60 -7.69 11.68
C ALA A 17 4.48 -6.89 12.34
N SER A 18 4.80 -5.69 12.83
CA SER A 18 3.84 -4.81 13.48
C SER A 18 2.69 -4.43 12.56
N ILE A 19 3.01 -4.13 11.29
CA ILE A 19 2.03 -3.76 10.26
C ILE A 19 1.11 -4.92 9.96
N LEU A 20 1.65 -6.11 9.69
CA LEU A 20 0.87 -7.30 9.38
C LEU A 20 -0.08 -7.69 10.52
N LEU A 21 0.38 -7.66 11.77
CA LEU A 21 -0.46 -7.98 12.93
C LEU A 21 -1.66 -7.05 13.06
N ARG A 22 -1.49 -5.77 12.75
CA ARG A 22 -2.57 -4.79 12.78
C ARG A 22 -3.52 -4.94 11.60
N LEU A 23 -3.00 -5.20 10.38
CA LEU A 23 -3.79 -5.35 9.17
C LEU A 23 -4.63 -6.62 9.15
N LYS A 24 -4.22 -7.67 9.86
CA LYS A 24 -5.00 -8.91 10.00
C LYS A 24 -6.37 -8.71 10.65
N ASN A 25 -6.53 -7.65 11.44
CA ASN A 25 -7.84 -7.29 12.01
C ASN A 25 -8.80 -6.69 10.97
N ILE A 26 -8.29 -6.31 9.79
CA ILE A 26 -9.08 -5.68 8.71
C ILE A 26 -9.30 -6.67 7.56
N SER A 27 -8.28 -7.45 7.20
CA SER A 27 -8.38 -8.44 6.13
C SER A 27 -7.56 -9.68 6.43
N GLU A 28 -8.14 -10.85 6.13
CA GLU A 28 -7.43 -12.13 6.17
C GLU A 28 -6.49 -12.31 4.97
N HIS A 29 -6.67 -11.52 3.90
CA HIS A 29 -5.91 -11.62 2.67
C HIS A 29 -4.91 -10.48 2.54
N ILE A 30 -3.66 -10.75 2.88
CA ILE A 30 -2.57 -9.77 2.76
C ILE A 30 -1.53 -10.32 1.79
N ILE A 31 -1.18 -9.54 0.78
CA ILE A 31 -0.09 -9.81 -0.15
C ILE A 31 1.09 -8.91 0.22
N VAL A 32 2.26 -9.49 0.38
CA VAL A 32 3.52 -8.74 0.52
C VAL A 32 4.35 -8.99 -0.73
N CYS A 33 4.68 -7.94 -1.46
CA CYS A 33 5.70 -8.01 -2.50
C CYS A 33 7.02 -7.55 -1.92
N ASP A 34 7.91 -8.50 -1.67
CA ASP A 34 9.28 -8.21 -1.25
C ASP A 34 10.14 -7.92 -2.48
N ASP A 35 10.55 -6.68 -2.64
CA ASP A 35 11.30 -6.21 -3.79
C ASP A 35 12.81 -6.48 -3.67
N GLY A 36 13.16 -7.73 -3.34
CA GLY A 36 14.54 -8.18 -3.26
C GLY A 36 15.26 -7.71 -1.99
N SER A 37 14.61 -7.77 -0.83
CA SER A 37 15.22 -7.44 0.46
C SER A 37 16.44 -8.32 0.77
N SER A 38 17.38 -7.78 1.52
CA SER A 38 18.54 -8.48 2.08
C SER A 38 18.38 -8.83 3.56
N ASP A 39 17.29 -8.39 4.18
CA ASP A 39 16.95 -8.68 5.58
C ASP A 39 15.86 -9.77 5.69
N LEU A 40 15.27 -9.94 6.87
CA LEU A 40 14.25 -10.97 7.14
C LEU A 40 12.83 -10.56 6.72
N THR A 41 12.64 -9.59 5.85
CA THR A 41 11.31 -9.08 5.45
C THR A 41 10.39 -10.20 4.95
N SER A 42 10.83 -10.99 3.97
CA SER A 42 10.05 -12.11 3.41
C SER A 42 9.72 -13.15 4.45
N GLU A 43 10.72 -13.62 5.20
CA GLU A 43 10.56 -14.69 6.19
C GLU A 43 9.56 -14.32 7.29
N ILE A 44 9.63 -13.08 7.79
CA ILE A 44 8.69 -12.56 8.77
C ILE A 44 7.27 -12.52 8.21
N ALA A 45 7.12 -12.01 6.98
CA ALA A 45 5.83 -11.92 6.34
C ALA A 45 5.18 -13.29 6.11
N GLU A 46 5.94 -14.27 5.64
CA GLU A 46 5.47 -15.65 5.45
C GLU A 46 5.05 -16.30 6.77
N LYS A 47 5.87 -16.20 7.81
CA LYS A 47 5.55 -16.75 9.14
C LYS A 47 4.30 -16.12 9.75
N LEU A 48 4.01 -14.87 9.42
CA LEU A 48 2.78 -14.20 9.81
C LEU A 48 1.60 -14.49 8.87
N GLY A 49 1.76 -15.40 7.91
CA GLY A 49 0.67 -15.88 7.05
C GLY A 49 0.26 -14.90 5.94
N ALA A 50 1.12 -14.00 5.54
CA ALA A 50 0.93 -13.22 4.33
C ALA A 50 1.24 -14.07 3.08
N ILE A 51 0.61 -13.75 1.96
CA ILE A 51 0.98 -14.28 0.65
C ILE A 51 2.19 -13.47 0.18
N VAL A 52 3.37 -14.08 0.17
CA VAL A 52 4.62 -13.38 -0.20
C VAL A 52 4.99 -13.67 -1.64
N VAL A 53 5.34 -12.62 -2.39
CA VAL A 53 5.96 -12.69 -3.71
C VAL A 53 7.29 -11.96 -3.63
N THR A 54 8.40 -12.67 -3.90
CA THR A 54 9.74 -12.10 -3.77
C THR A 54 10.36 -11.88 -5.14
N HIS A 55 10.89 -10.69 -5.40
CA HIS A 55 11.71 -10.41 -6.55
C HIS A 55 13.16 -10.84 -6.29
N THR A 56 13.85 -11.32 -7.32
CA THR A 56 15.27 -11.75 -7.22
C THR A 56 16.24 -10.61 -6.95
N LYS A 57 15.83 -9.37 -7.23
CA LYS A 57 16.55 -8.12 -6.97
C LYS A 57 15.56 -6.98 -6.84
N ASN A 58 16.00 -5.84 -6.33
CA ASN A 58 15.18 -4.62 -6.31
C ASN A 58 14.87 -4.17 -7.74
N LEU A 59 13.58 -4.17 -8.07
CA LEU A 59 13.02 -3.72 -9.37
C LEU A 59 12.31 -2.38 -9.26
N GLY A 60 12.17 -1.85 -8.05
CA GLY A 60 11.53 -0.58 -7.74
C GLY A 60 10.04 -0.69 -7.38
N TYR A 61 9.56 0.36 -6.72
CA TYR A 61 8.20 0.44 -6.19
C TYR A 61 7.11 0.11 -7.21
N GLY A 62 7.22 0.64 -8.44
CA GLY A 62 6.23 0.39 -9.49
C GLY A 62 6.16 -1.09 -9.90
N ALA A 63 7.29 -1.79 -9.93
CA ALA A 63 7.33 -3.23 -10.20
C ALA A 63 6.65 -4.03 -9.07
N ALA A 64 6.91 -3.66 -7.81
CA ALA A 64 6.28 -4.29 -6.66
C ALA A 64 4.76 -4.10 -6.67
N ILE A 65 4.29 -2.89 -6.95
CA ILE A 65 2.85 -2.60 -7.11
C ILE A 65 2.23 -3.43 -8.24
N LYS A 66 2.89 -3.51 -9.41
CA LYS A 66 2.41 -4.34 -10.52
C LYS A 66 2.29 -5.81 -10.11
N THR A 67 3.28 -6.35 -9.42
CA THR A 67 3.27 -7.72 -8.91
C THR A 67 2.09 -7.95 -7.95
N ILE A 68 1.83 -7.00 -7.04
CA ILE A 68 0.69 -7.04 -6.12
C ILE A 68 -0.64 -7.08 -6.89
N PHE A 69 -0.81 -6.23 -7.90
CA PHE A 69 -2.03 -6.22 -8.73
C PHE A 69 -2.26 -7.57 -9.42
N LEU A 70 -1.23 -8.12 -10.04
CA LEU A 70 -1.32 -9.42 -10.71
C LEU A 70 -1.68 -10.54 -9.72
N LYS A 71 -1.07 -10.54 -8.54
CA LYS A 71 -1.37 -11.54 -7.50
C LYS A 71 -2.77 -11.38 -6.92
N ALA A 72 -3.24 -10.14 -6.73
CA ALA A 72 -4.61 -9.89 -6.29
C ALA A 72 -5.65 -10.38 -7.32
N GLN A 73 -5.37 -10.19 -8.61
CA GLN A 73 -6.20 -10.71 -9.70
C GLN A 73 -6.21 -12.26 -9.70
N GLU A 74 -5.05 -12.90 -9.56
CA GLU A 74 -4.91 -14.37 -9.51
C GLU A 74 -5.76 -14.98 -8.39
N ILE A 75 -5.83 -14.34 -7.23
CA ILE A 75 -6.62 -14.81 -6.11
C ILE A 75 -8.07 -14.32 -6.13
N ASN A 76 -8.53 -13.72 -7.23
CA ASN A 76 -9.88 -13.19 -7.42
C ASN A 76 -10.29 -12.19 -6.34
N ALA A 77 -9.48 -11.16 -6.12
CA ALA A 77 -9.82 -10.05 -5.24
C ALA A 77 -10.92 -9.18 -5.84
N ASP A 78 -11.95 -8.83 -5.05
CA ASP A 78 -12.97 -7.85 -5.45
C ASP A 78 -12.47 -6.42 -5.28
N ALA A 79 -11.59 -6.19 -4.30
CA ALA A 79 -10.96 -4.89 -4.04
C ALA A 79 -9.51 -5.09 -3.55
N LEU A 80 -8.62 -4.22 -4.01
CA LEU A 80 -7.23 -4.17 -3.57
C LEU A 80 -6.95 -2.80 -2.91
N VAL A 81 -6.40 -2.84 -1.71
CA VAL A 81 -5.87 -1.66 -1.02
C VAL A 81 -4.35 -1.76 -1.01
N THR A 82 -3.66 -0.78 -1.59
CA THR A 82 -2.20 -0.68 -1.43
C THR A 82 -1.84 0.07 -0.16
N PHE A 83 -0.92 -0.47 0.62
CA PHE A 83 -0.53 0.05 1.93
C PHE A 83 0.99 -0.02 2.10
N ASP A 84 1.64 1.12 2.35
CA ASP A 84 3.11 1.15 2.47
C ASP A 84 3.58 0.65 3.85
N ALA A 85 4.72 -0.06 3.85
CA ALA A 85 5.30 -0.65 5.05
C ALA A 85 6.10 0.34 5.92
N ASP A 86 6.15 1.62 5.56
CA ASP A 86 6.95 2.66 6.23
C ASP A 86 6.29 3.23 7.52
N GLY A 87 5.11 2.75 7.87
CA GLY A 87 4.35 3.19 9.05
C GLY A 87 3.73 4.58 8.93
N GLN A 88 3.80 5.25 7.77
CA GLN A 88 3.21 6.57 7.58
C GLN A 88 1.70 6.52 7.28
N HIS A 89 1.19 5.38 6.85
CA HIS A 89 -0.22 5.17 6.57
C HIS A 89 -1.00 4.81 7.84
N ARG A 90 -2.19 5.37 7.95
CA ARG A 90 -3.10 5.09 9.07
C ARG A 90 -4.02 3.93 8.70
N ILE A 91 -3.92 2.85 9.45
CA ILE A 91 -4.73 1.63 9.23
C ILE A 91 -6.23 1.94 9.38
N GLU A 92 -6.58 2.85 10.28
CA GLU A 92 -7.94 3.27 10.56
C GLU A 92 -8.63 3.98 9.38
N ASP A 93 -7.86 4.43 8.39
CA ASP A 93 -8.41 5.08 7.20
C ASP A 93 -8.79 4.09 6.09
N ILE A 94 -8.36 2.82 6.18
CA ILE A 94 -8.68 1.78 5.18
C ILE A 94 -10.18 1.61 5.01
N ASP A 95 -10.93 1.51 6.10
CA ASP A 95 -12.39 1.35 6.02
C ASP A 95 -13.05 2.55 5.33
N LYS A 96 -12.55 3.76 5.57
CA LYS A 96 -13.10 4.98 4.95
C LYS A 96 -12.88 5.01 3.45
N ILE A 97 -11.70 4.61 2.97
CA ILE A 97 -11.41 4.56 1.53
C ILE A 97 -12.14 3.42 0.82
N LEU A 98 -12.53 2.36 1.53
CA LEU A 98 -13.31 1.26 0.98
C LEU A 98 -14.81 1.58 0.83
N VAL A 99 -15.35 2.54 1.59
CA VAL A 99 -16.80 2.87 1.55
C VAL A 99 -17.30 3.23 0.13
N PRO A 100 -16.65 4.09 -0.66
CA PRO A 100 -17.11 4.39 -2.01
C PRO A 100 -17.09 3.15 -2.94
N ILE A 101 -16.09 2.27 -2.80
CA ILE A 101 -16.01 1.01 -3.56
C ILE A 101 -17.15 0.08 -3.16
N LYS A 102 -17.37 -0.15 -1.86
CA LYS A 102 -18.44 -1.01 -1.33
C LYS A 102 -19.84 -0.56 -1.79
N ASN A 103 -20.02 0.75 -1.99
CA ASN A 103 -21.26 1.35 -2.42
C ASN A 103 -21.38 1.51 -3.95
N ASN A 104 -20.48 0.95 -4.74
CA ASN A 104 -20.43 1.07 -6.20
C ASN A 104 -20.44 2.55 -6.68
N LYS A 105 -19.84 3.45 -5.90
CA LYS A 105 -19.74 4.89 -6.23
C LYS A 105 -18.43 5.26 -6.88
N ALA A 106 -17.42 4.40 -6.83
CA ALA A 106 -16.11 4.59 -7.42
C ALA A 106 -15.45 3.25 -7.68
N ASP A 107 -14.65 3.18 -8.76
CA ASP A 107 -13.79 2.04 -9.06
C ASP A 107 -12.39 2.22 -8.46
N ILE A 108 -11.97 3.47 -8.24
CA ILE A 108 -10.68 3.83 -7.65
C ILE A 108 -10.89 4.92 -6.59
N VAL A 109 -10.27 4.75 -5.44
CA VAL A 109 -10.25 5.74 -4.35
C VAL A 109 -8.82 5.98 -3.92
N ILE A 110 -8.41 7.25 -3.90
CA ILE A 110 -7.07 7.67 -3.47
C ILE A 110 -7.19 8.42 -2.14
N GLY A 111 -6.55 7.90 -1.11
CA GLY A 111 -6.44 8.56 0.18
C GLY A 111 -5.57 9.82 0.06
N SER A 112 -6.13 10.98 0.39
CA SER A 112 -5.39 12.24 0.40
C SER A 112 -5.10 12.72 1.81
N ARG A 113 -3.82 12.99 2.10
CA ARG A 113 -3.38 13.59 3.38
C ARG A 113 -3.75 15.08 3.48
N PHE A 114 -4.23 15.68 2.40
CA PHE A 114 -4.45 17.12 2.29
C PHE A 114 -5.92 17.54 2.46
N LEU A 115 -6.85 16.59 2.54
CA LEU A 115 -8.27 16.89 2.71
C LEU A 115 -8.63 17.46 4.08
N ASN A 116 -7.78 17.23 5.09
CA ASN A 116 -7.93 17.83 6.41
C ASN A 116 -6.66 18.62 6.75
N ASP A 117 -6.75 19.92 6.86
CA ASP A 117 -5.66 20.89 7.11
C ASP A 117 -4.88 20.70 8.44
N LYS A 118 -5.06 19.58 9.13
CA LYS A 118 -4.50 19.33 10.47
C LYS A 118 -3.11 18.70 10.49
N GLN A 119 -2.54 18.28 9.36
CA GLN A 119 -1.15 17.80 9.35
C GLN A 119 -0.18 18.93 8.98
N LYS A 120 0.71 19.28 9.90
CA LYS A 120 1.83 20.20 9.68
C LYS A 120 2.82 19.58 8.70
N ILE A 121 2.59 19.76 7.40
CA ILE A 121 3.55 19.41 6.37
C ILE A 121 4.55 20.56 6.28
N SER A 122 5.87 20.25 6.24
CA SER A 122 6.89 21.28 6.09
C SER A 122 6.64 22.10 4.81
N LYS A 123 6.90 23.39 4.86
CA LYS A 123 6.67 24.32 3.73
C LYS A 123 7.35 23.85 2.44
N TYR A 124 8.55 23.29 2.52
CA TYR A 124 9.30 22.75 1.37
C TYR A 124 8.60 21.56 0.70
N ARG A 125 8.00 20.66 1.49
CA ARG A 125 7.26 19.50 0.97
C ARG A 125 5.95 19.92 0.30
N LYS A 126 5.25 20.94 0.83
CA LYS A 126 4.07 21.55 0.18
C LYS A 126 4.39 22.16 -1.18
N ILE A 127 5.52 22.84 -1.31
CA ILE A 127 5.98 23.44 -2.57
C ILE A 127 6.28 22.35 -3.60
N GLY A 128 7.02 21.29 -3.23
CA GLY A 128 7.33 20.17 -4.13
C GLY A 128 6.09 19.48 -4.66
N ILE A 129 5.11 19.19 -3.80
CA ILE A 129 3.86 18.57 -4.20
C ILE A 129 3.04 19.46 -5.14
N LYS A 130 2.94 20.77 -4.83
CA LYS A 130 2.24 21.73 -5.68
C LYS A 130 2.86 21.81 -7.08
N THR A 131 4.20 21.83 -7.16
CA THR A 131 4.93 21.85 -8.44
C THR A 131 4.67 20.58 -9.27
N ILE A 132 4.71 19.38 -8.66
CA ILE A 132 4.42 18.12 -9.34
C ILE A 132 2.97 18.11 -9.82
N THR A 133 2.01 18.54 -9.01
CA THR A 133 0.59 18.60 -9.37
C THR A 133 0.33 19.56 -10.55
N GLU A 134 1.02 20.67 -10.61
CA GLU A 134 0.89 21.60 -11.73
C GLU A 134 1.53 21.06 -13.02
N LEU A 135 2.69 20.41 -12.93
CA LEU A 135 3.33 19.76 -14.07
C LEU A 135 2.47 18.64 -14.67
N THR A 136 1.82 17.82 -13.83
CA THR A 136 0.90 16.76 -14.31
C THR A 136 -0.36 17.29 -14.97
N LYS A 137 -0.85 18.48 -14.59
CA LYS A 137 -1.98 19.13 -15.27
C LYS A 137 -1.64 19.67 -16.64
N ILE A 138 -0.38 19.99 -16.93
CA ILE A 138 0.08 20.51 -18.23
C ILE A 138 0.26 19.37 -19.24
N THR A 139 0.48 18.12 -18.76
CA THR A 139 0.71 16.94 -19.60
C THR A 139 -0.54 16.08 -19.81
N SER A 140 -1.67 16.45 -19.25
CA SER A 140 -3.00 15.84 -19.45
C SER A 140 -3.86 16.73 -20.32
#